data_dcb99847948b169d521b81a197eb359a
#
_entry.id   dcb99847948b169d521b81a197eb359a
#
_cell.length_a   1.000
_cell.length_b   1.000
_cell.length_c   1.000
_cell.angle_alpha   90.00
_cell.angle_beta   90.00
_cell.angle_gamma   90.00
#
_symmetry.space_group_name_H-M   'P 1'
#
loop_
_entity.id
_entity.type
_entity.pdbx_description
1 polymer ?
#
loop_
_entity_poly.entity_id
_entity_poly.type
_entity_poly.pdbx_seq_one_letter_code
_entity_poly.pdbx_strand_id
1 'polypeptide(L)'
;MTTADAQDPEFRFLPGDALRAGRTAPLPPVTRVSASVGEGRRLSGLSFDTPAAPRIVALHGAGLNAHSFDPFLLALGAPALALDLPGHGRSDWRADGDYRPDHLADDVATALEALAPEPVVLLGHSLGGLTAALVAAAQPERVRALVIVDITPGLSPARDAGAVTEFIRGQRSFADVAEAVDRAIAFGIGSDRAALTRGVTLNTRTRADGRLEWTHHLAHLDAPATGADPAGEDPQPYAPIWASLQTVTAPILLVRASSGMVSDALAKEWREQLPEATIREVSGPHNLHEAAPVALAEAVASLLATAPDRT
;
A
#
# COMPACT_ATOMS: atom_id res chain seq x y z
N MET A 1 3.68 -24.31 14.81
CA MET A 1 4.70 -23.24 14.75
C MET A 1 6.00 -23.83 15.23
N THR A 2 6.97 -23.98 14.39
CA THR A 2 8.34 -24.25 14.81
C THR A 2 8.90 -22.95 15.37
N THR A 3 9.61 -23.03 16.50
CA THR A 3 10.22 -21.92 17.23
C THR A 3 11.26 -21.10 16.41
N ALA A 4 11.45 -21.40 15.13
CA ALA A 4 12.37 -20.71 14.23
C ALA A 4 11.80 -19.42 13.64
N ASP A 5 10.48 -19.32 13.40
CA ASP A 5 9.87 -18.15 12.75
C ASP A 5 9.75 -16.92 13.66
N ALA A 6 9.75 -17.12 14.98
CA ALA A 6 9.71 -16.01 15.95
C ALA A 6 11.08 -15.30 16.13
N GLN A 7 12.14 -15.76 15.48
CA GLN A 7 13.49 -15.22 15.60
C GLN A 7 14.00 -14.49 14.35
N ASP A 8 13.22 -14.46 13.25
CA ASP A 8 13.61 -13.66 12.08
C ASP A 8 13.50 -12.16 12.44
N PRO A 9 14.60 -11.41 12.33
CA PRO A 9 14.61 -9.97 12.61
C PRO A 9 13.56 -9.18 11.82
N GLU A 10 13.12 -9.69 10.70
CA GLU A 10 12.06 -9.10 9.88
C GLU A 10 10.75 -8.98 10.65
N PHE A 11 10.36 -10.03 11.38
CA PHE A 11 9.05 -10.11 12.07
C PHE A 11 9.07 -9.62 13.53
N ARG A 12 10.19 -9.04 13.98
CA ARG A 12 10.36 -8.62 15.38
C ARG A 12 9.35 -7.58 15.88
N PHE A 13 8.70 -6.83 14.98
CA PHE A 13 7.71 -5.81 15.34
C PHE A 13 6.27 -6.36 15.45
N LEU A 14 5.98 -7.55 14.90
CA LEU A 14 4.62 -8.12 14.90
C LEU A 14 3.98 -8.21 16.29
N PRO A 15 4.70 -8.61 17.39
CA PRO A 15 4.08 -8.59 18.71
C PRO A 15 3.62 -7.22 19.18
N GLY A 16 4.40 -6.17 18.90
CA GLY A 16 4.04 -4.79 19.20
C GLY A 16 2.89 -4.27 18.32
N ASP A 17 2.88 -4.67 17.06
CA ASP A 17 1.81 -4.33 16.12
C ASP A 17 0.49 -5.01 16.51
N ALA A 18 0.53 -6.25 16.99
CA ALA A 18 -0.65 -6.95 17.51
C ALA A 18 -1.26 -6.25 18.72
N LEU A 19 -0.43 -5.75 19.64
CA LEU A 19 -0.91 -4.96 20.77
C LEU A 19 -1.59 -3.66 20.31
N ARG A 20 -1.00 -2.94 19.37
CA ARG A 20 -1.60 -1.72 18.78
C ARG A 20 -2.89 -2.01 18.03
N ALA A 21 -2.97 -3.16 17.39
CA ALA A 21 -4.17 -3.67 16.73
C ALA A 21 -5.27 -4.13 17.70
N GLY A 22 -5.04 -4.09 19.02
CA GLY A 22 -5.98 -4.61 20.02
C GLY A 22 -6.19 -6.12 19.92
N ARG A 23 -5.27 -6.85 19.29
CA ARG A 23 -5.41 -8.30 19.07
C ARG A 23 -5.17 -9.05 20.37
N THR A 24 -6.18 -9.86 20.77
CA THR A 24 -6.09 -10.75 21.93
C THR A 24 -5.80 -12.20 21.54
N ALA A 25 -6.07 -12.58 20.29
CA ALA A 25 -5.75 -13.90 19.75
C ALA A 25 -4.23 -14.06 19.52
N PRO A 26 -3.69 -15.28 19.53
CA PRO A 26 -2.30 -15.52 19.16
C PRO A 26 -1.94 -14.91 17.81
N LEU A 27 -0.66 -14.57 17.62
CA LEU A 27 -0.16 -14.13 16.32
C LEU A 27 -0.41 -15.23 15.28
N PRO A 28 -0.96 -14.86 14.09
CA PRO A 28 -1.01 -15.79 12.98
C PRO A 28 0.41 -16.11 12.50
N PRO A 29 0.64 -17.24 11.84
CA PRO A 29 1.86 -17.42 11.09
C PRO A 29 1.96 -16.36 9.99
N VAL A 30 3.10 -15.67 9.93
CA VAL A 30 3.41 -14.70 8.86
C VAL A 30 4.66 -15.18 8.16
N THR A 31 4.59 -15.28 6.84
CA THR A 31 5.70 -15.80 6.03
C THR A 31 5.94 -14.92 4.82
N ARG A 32 7.21 -14.81 4.41
CA ARG A 32 7.59 -14.15 3.17
C ARG A 32 7.30 -15.07 1.99
N VAL A 33 6.57 -14.56 1.00
CA VAL A 33 6.23 -15.25 -0.25
C VAL A 33 6.72 -14.43 -1.44
N SER A 34 6.79 -15.05 -2.63
CA SER A 34 7.12 -14.33 -3.86
C SER A 34 6.55 -15.01 -5.08
N ALA A 35 6.31 -14.22 -6.14
CA ALA A 35 5.91 -14.67 -7.47
C ALA A 35 6.84 -14.08 -8.53
N SER A 36 7.09 -14.85 -9.60
CA SER A 36 7.74 -14.35 -10.81
C SER A 36 6.73 -13.52 -11.61
N VAL A 37 7.16 -12.37 -12.08
CA VAL A 37 6.39 -11.50 -12.96
C VAL A 37 7.16 -11.21 -14.24
N GLY A 38 6.65 -10.37 -15.11
CA GLY A 38 7.26 -10.09 -16.41
C GLY A 38 8.75 -9.73 -16.33
N GLU A 39 9.47 -10.03 -17.42
CA GLU A 39 10.90 -9.71 -17.60
C GLU A 39 11.85 -10.37 -16.58
N GLY A 40 11.45 -11.54 -16.04
CA GLY A 40 12.25 -12.27 -15.05
C GLY A 40 12.34 -11.60 -13.69
N ARG A 41 11.53 -10.58 -13.45
CA ARG A 41 11.41 -9.91 -12.14
C ARG A 41 10.56 -10.73 -11.18
N ARG A 42 10.69 -10.44 -9.91
CA ARG A 42 9.98 -11.07 -8.81
C ARG A 42 9.28 -10.02 -7.96
N LEU A 43 8.02 -10.24 -7.64
CA LEU A 43 7.35 -9.55 -6.56
C LEU A 43 7.40 -10.38 -5.29
N SER A 44 7.60 -9.71 -4.18
CA SER A 44 7.62 -10.25 -2.83
C SER A 44 6.38 -9.80 -2.07
N GLY A 45 6.00 -10.55 -1.04
CA GLY A 45 4.88 -10.19 -0.18
C GLY A 45 4.93 -10.91 1.17
N LEU A 46 4.01 -10.53 2.04
CA LEU A 46 3.79 -11.14 3.35
C LEU A 46 2.45 -11.87 3.34
N SER A 47 2.47 -13.17 3.57
CA SER A 47 1.27 -13.98 3.74
C SER A 47 0.97 -14.14 5.22
N PHE A 48 -0.25 -13.77 5.62
CA PHE A 48 -0.78 -13.88 6.97
C PHE A 48 -1.74 -15.06 7.04
N ASP A 49 -1.57 -15.90 8.07
CA ASP A 49 -2.40 -17.07 8.35
C ASP A 49 -2.28 -18.21 7.32
N THR A 50 -1.05 -18.40 6.78
CA THR A 50 -0.79 -19.59 5.94
C THR A 50 -1.00 -20.89 6.73
N PRO A 51 -1.55 -21.97 6.09
CA PRO A 51 -1.72 -22.16 4.64
C PRO A 51 -3.08 -21.73 4.08
N ALA A 52 -3.93 -21.00 4.81
CA ALA A 52 -5.21 -20.57 4.30
C ALA A 52 -5.02 -19.62 3.09
N ALA A 53 -5.89 -19.74 2.08
CA ALA A 53 -5.90 -18.84 0.95
C ALA A 53 -6.24 -17.41 1.40
N PRO A 54 -5.57 -16.35 0.86
CA PRO A 54 -5.85 -14.99 1.25
C PRO A 54 -7.25 -14.58 0.82
N ARG A 55 -7.99 -13.93 1.73
CA ARG A 55 -9.29 -13.34 1.46
C ARG A 55 -9.19 -11.86 1.07
N ILE A 56 -8.08 -11.24 1.41
CA ILE A 56 -7.74 -9.85 1.09
C ILE A 56 -6.30 -9.76 0.63
N VAL A 57 -6.07 -8.94 -0.39
CA VAL A 57 -4.73 -8.54 -0.83
C VAL A 57 -4.59 -7.03 -0.65
N ALA A 58 -3.48 -6.60 -0.03
CA ALA A 58 -3.18 -5.21 0.27
C ALA A 58 -1.97 -4.70 -0.53
N LEU A 59 -2.13 -3.53 -1.16
CA LEU A 59 -1.13 -2.82 -1.97
C LEU A 59 -0.80 -1.47 -1.32
N HIS A 60 0.45 -1.25 -0.95
CA HIS A 60 0.91 -0.07 -0.23
C HIS A 60 1.10 1.17 -1.12
N GLY A 61 1.30 2.33 -0.50
CA GLY A 61 1.59 3.60 -1.16
C GLY A 61 3.06 3.76 -1.58
N ALA A 62 3.36 4.79 -2.36
CA ALA A 62 4.71 5.12 -2.78
C ALA A 62 5.66 5.27 -1.59
N GLY A 63 6.87 4.70 -1.70
CA GLY A 63 7.89 4.76 -0.66
C GLY A 63 7.64 3.89 0.57
N LEU A 64 6.56 3.10 0.61
CA LEU A 64 6.24 2.13 1.67
C LEU A 64 6.63 0.70 1.26
N ASN A 65 6.19 -0.29 2.01
CA ASN A 65 6.33 -1.72 1.73
C ASN A 65 5.21 -2.54 2.41
N ALA A 66 5.20 -3.86 2.21
CA ALA A 66 4.16 -4.75 2.74
C ALA A 66 3.97 -4.66 4.26
N HIS A 67 5.04 -4.43 5.02
CA HIS A 67 4.98 -4.30 6.47
C HIS A 67 4.19 -3.08 6.97
N SER A 68 3.91 -2.09 6.11
CA SER A 68 3.04 -0.97 6.49
C SER A 68 1.63 -1.43 6.86
N PHE A 69 1.22 -2.60 6.34
CA PHE A 69 -0.08 -3.20 6.64
C PHE A 69 -0.12 -4.13 7.86
N ASP A 70 1.01 -4.43 8.50
CA ASP A 70 1.02 -5.39 9.62
C ASP A 70 -0.03 -5.04 10.70
N PRO A 71 -0.12 -3.78 11.21
CA PRO A 71 -1.11 -3.44 12.23
C PRO A 71 -2.54 -3.65 11.76
N PHE A 72 -2.84 -3.25 10.52
CA PHE A 72 -4.18 -3.38 9.92
C PHE A 72 -4.56 -4.85 9.72
N LEU A 73 -3.69 -5.67 9.15
CA LEU A 73 -3.98 -7.08 8.87
C LEU A 73 -4.10 -7.89 10.17
N LEU A 74 -3.33 -7.54 11.20
CA LEU A 74 -3.46 -8.13 12.53
C LEU A 74 -4.78 -7.73 13.22
N ALA A 75 -5.25 -6.48 13.04
CA ALA A 75 -6.56 -6.06 13.51
C ALA A 75 -7.70 -6.75 12.77
N LEU A 76 -7.58 -6.89 11.45
CA LEU A 76 -8.58 -7.55 10.60
C LEU A 76 -8.72 -9.04 10.94
N GLY A 77 -7.61 -9.72 11.24
CA GLY A 77 -7.61 -11.12 11.69
C GLY A 77 -8.09 -12.12 10.65
N ALA A 78 -8.03 -11.81 9.38
CA ALA A 78 -8.38 -12.70 8.28
C ALA A 78 -7.14 -13.16 7.52
N PRO A 79 -7.15 -14.32 6.84
CA PRO A 79 -6.08 -14.71 5.91
C PRO A 79 -5.86 -13.62 4.87
N ALA A 80 -4.60 -13.16 4.73
CA ALA A 80 -4.29 -11.99 3.93
C ALA A 80 -2.92 -12.10 3.23
N LEU A 81 -2.76 -11.31 2.17
CA LEU A 81 -1.50 -11.10 1.47
C LEU A 81 -1.24 -9.59 1.38
N ALA A 82 -0.08 -9.12 1.83
CA ALA A 82 0.40 -7.79 1.55
C ALA A 82 1.56 -7.88 0.56
N LEU A 83 1.46 -7.22 -0.60
CA LEU A 83 2.52 -7.22 -1.61
C LEU A 83 3.45 -6.02 -1.45
N ASP A 84 4.75 -6.25 -1.61
CA ASP A 84 5.69 -5.20 -1.94
C ASP A 84 5.50 -4.85 -3.42
N LEU A 85 5.07 -3.64 -3.75
CA LEU A 85 4.93 -3.19 -5.13
C LEU A 85 6.29 -3.23 -5.86
N PRO A 86 6.32 -3.33 -7.21
CA PRO A 86 7.58 -3.23 -7.97
C PRO A 86 8.43 -2.06 -7.50
N GLY A 87 9.72 -2.29 -7.30
CA GLY A 87 10.63 -1.26 -6.86
C GLY A 87 10.57 -0.89 -5.38
N HIS A 88 9.82 -1.65 -4.56
CA HIS A 88 9.67 -1.41 -3.12
C HIS A 88 9.96 -2.68 -2.32
N GLY A 89 10.30 -2.49 -1.03
CA GLY A 89 10.52 -3.58 -0.09
C GLY A 89 11.53 -4.60 -0.59
N ARG A 90 11.09 -5.85 -0.78
CA ARG A 90 11.90 -6.96 -1.33
C ARG A 90 11.52 -7.34 -2.75
N SER A 91 10.66 -6.58 -3.42
CA SER A 91 10.37 -6.74 -4.84
C SER A 91 11.48 -6.17 -5.71
N ASP A 92 11.68 -6.78 -6.86
CA ASP A 92 12.72 -6.35 -7.80
C ASP A 92 12.40 -4.96 -8.38
N TRP A 93 13.45 -4.23 -8.69
CA TRP A 93 13.37 -2.92 -9.32
C TRP A 93 13.13 -3.06 -10.82
N ARG A 94 12.37 -2.12 -11.38
CA ARG A 94 12.18 -2.00 -12.81
C ARG A 94 13.40 -1.31 -13.43
N ALA A 95 13.90 -1.87 -14.54
CA ALA A 95 15.05 -1.31 -15.24
C ALA A 95 14.76 0.05 -15.89
N ASP A 96 13.49 0.26 -16.31
CA ASP A 96 13.01 1.53 -16.88
C ASP A 96 12.75 2.61 -15.82
N GLY A 97 12.71 2.25 -14.53
CA GLY A 97 12.38 3.18 -13.44
C GLY A 97 10.97 3.73 -13.48
N ASP A 98 10.08 3.15 -14.29
CA ASP A 98 8.70 3.60 -14.44
C ASP A 98 7.77 2.87 -13.45
N TYR A 99 7.25 3.64 -12.48
CA TYR A 99 6.38 3.17 -11.41
C TYR A 99 4.99 3.82 -11.47
N ARG A 100 4.53 4.16 -12.67
CA ARG A 100 3.15 4.60 -12.87
C ARG A 100 2.17 3.46 -12.57
N PRO A 101 0.94 3.78 -12.10
CA PRO A 101 -0.05 2.77 -11.70
C PRO A 101 -0.34 1.70 -12.75
N ASP A 102 -0.36 2.06 -14.04
CA ASP A 102 -0.61 1.15 -15.16
C ASP A 102 0.50 0.10 -15.29
N HIS A 103 1.77 0.49 -15.19
CA HIS A 103 2.91 -0.43 -15.23
C HIS A 103 2.98 -1.32 -13.98
N LEU A 104 2.52 -0.82 -12.83
CA LEU A 104 2.45 -1.62 -11.60
C LEU A 104 1.32 -2.65 -11.66
N ALA A 105 0.21 -2.30 -12.31
CA ALA A 105 -0.98 -3.14 -12.37
C ALA A 105 -0.71 -4.47 -13.07
N ASP A 106 0.06 -4.49 -14.16
CA ASP A 106 0.41 -5.71 -14.89
C ASP A 106 1.21 -6.70 -14.03
N ASP A 107 2.20 -6.19 -13.30
CA ASP A 107 3.02 -7.01 -12.40
C ASP A 107 2.19 -7.54 -11.22
N VAL A 108 1.32 -6.69 -10.63
CA VAL A 108 0.42 -7.08 -9.53
C VAL A 108 -0.59 -8.13 -10.02
N ALA A 109 -1.19 -7.95 -11.18
CA ALA A 109 -2.12 -8.89 -11.77
C ALA A 109 -1.49 -10.29 -11.92
N THR A 110 -0.25 -10.34 -12.45
CA THR A 110 0.52 -11.59 -12.57
C THR A 110 0.82 -12.21 -11.18
N ALA A 111 1.18 -11.39 -10.19
CA ALA A 111 1.45 -11.89 -8.84
C ALA A 111 0.17 -12.44 -8.15
N LEU A 112 -0.99 -11.82 -8.39
CA LEU A 112 -2.27 -12.32 -7.89
C LEU A 112 -2.61 -13.70 -8.43
N GLU A 113 -2.34 -13.98 -9.71
CA GLU A 113 -2.55 -15.30 -10.32
C GLU A 113 -1.79 -16.40 -9.57
N ALA A 114 -0.58 -16.10 -9.14
CA ALA A 114 0.28 -17.07 -8.48
C ALA A 114 0.05 -17.19 -6.97
N LEU A 115 -0.23 -16.08 -6.29
CA LEU A 115 -0.24 -16.01 -4.81
C LEU A 115 -1.65 -15.93 -4.21
N ALA A 116 -2.65 -15.54 -5.01
CA ALA A 116 -4.04 -15.41 -4.60
C ALA A 116 -4.96 -15.94 -5.72
N PRO A 117 -4.97 -17.26 -5.98
CA PRO A 117 -5.71 -17.84 -7.10
C PRO A 117 -7.24 -17.68 -6.98
N GLU A 118 -7.74 -17.58 -5.75
CA GLU A 118 -9.17 -17.35 -5.48
C GLU A 118 -9.51 -15.85 -5.52
N PRO A 119 -10.76 -15.48 -5.84
CA PRO A 119 -11.18 -14.08 -5.82
C PRO A 119 -11.02 -13.43 -4.44
N VAL A 120 -10.45 -12.23 -4.39
CA VAL A 120 -10.10 -11.53 -3.15
C VAL A 120 -10.80 -10.17 -3.03
N VAL A 121 -10.84 -9.62 -1.83
CA VAL A 121 -10.97 -8.18 -1.63
C VAL A 121 -9.62 -7.55 -1.95
N LEU A 122 -9.56 -6.68 -2.94
CA LEU A 122 -8.34 -5.96 -3.30
C LEU A 122 -8.34 -4.59 -2.63
N LEU A 123 -7.40 -4.37 -1.71
CA LEU A 123 -7.25 -3.11 -0.99
C LEU A 123 -5.97 -2.42 -1.45
N GLY A 124 -6.07 -1.15 -1.82
CA GLY A 124 -4.90 -0.33 -2.16
C GLY A 124 -4.89 0.99 -1.42
N HIS A 125 -3.75 1.36 -0.85
CA HIS A 125 -3.48 2.67 -0.25
C HIS A 125 -2.70 3.55 -1.22
N SER A 126 -3.15 4.80 -1.42
CA SER A 126 -2.41 5.78 -2.24
C SER A 126 -2.05 5.22 -3.63
N LEU A 127 -0.79 5.19 -4.04
CA LEU A 127 -0.33 4.56 -5.30
C LEU A 127 -0.90 3.15 -5.48
N GLY A 128 -0.91 2.34 -4.42
CA GLY A 128 -1.51 1.00 -4.44
C GLY A 128 -3.01 1.03 -4.71
N GLY A 129 -3.72 2.10 -4.33
CA GLY A 129 -5.15 2.30 -4.61
C GLY A 129 -5.43 2.52 -6.09
N LEU A 130 -4.62 3.35 -6.74
CA LEU A 130 -4.69 3.57 -8.19
C LEU A 130 -4.33 2.31 -8.97
N THR A 131 -3.30 1.59 -8.51
CA THR A 131 -2.90 0.29 -9.05
C THR A 131 -4.02 -0.75 -8.91
N ALA A 132 -4.63 -0.84 -7.71
CA ALA A 132 -5.74 -1.77 -7.45
C ALA A 132 -6.96 -1.49 -8.33
N ALA A 133 -7.25 -0.22 -8.62
CA ALA A 133 -8.32 0.17 -9.53
C ALA A 133 -8.13 -0.40 -10.94
N LEU A 134 -6.91 -0.31 -11.46
CA LEU A 134 -6.56 -0.83 -12.79
C LEU A 134 -6.60 -2.36 -12.82
N VAL A 135 -6.08 -3.02 -11.78
CA VAL A 135 -6.18 -4.49 -11.65
C VAL A 135 -7.63 -4.95 -11.60
N ALA A 136 -8.48 -4.29 -10.80
CA ALA A 136 -9.90 -4.65 -10.68
C ALA A 136 -10.67 -4.47 -11.99
N ALA A 137 -10.31 -3.46 -12.79
CA ALA A 137 -10.88 -3.26 -14.12
C ALA A 137 -10.42 -4.32 -15.13
N ALA A 138 -9.12 -4.72 -15.07
CA ALA A 138 -8.53 -5.69 -16.00
C ALA A 138 -8.89 -7.15 -15.66
N GLN A 139 -9.07 -7.49 -14.38
CA GLN A 139 -9.34 -8.85 -13.89
C GLN A 139 -10.58 -8.88 -12.96
N PRO A 140 -11.77 -8.54 -13.47
CA PRO A 140 -12.99 -8.43 -12.64
C PRO A 140 -13.38 -9.76 -11.97
N GLU A 141 -13.00 -10.90 -12.54
CA GLU A 141 -13.25 -12.23 -11.96
C GLU A 141 -12.43 -12.52 -10.71
N ARG A 142 -11.29 -11.83 -10.51
CA ARG A 142 -10.40 -12.01 -9.36
C ARG A 142 -10.70 -11.07 -8.20
N VAL A 143 -11.50 -10.01 -8.43
CA VAL A 143 -11.75 -8.99 -7.42
C VAL A 143 -13.21 -9.04 -6.98
N ARG A 144 -13.46 -9.52 -5.75
CA ARG A 144 -14.81 -9.56 -5.15
C ARG A 144 -15.28 -8.19 -4.67
N ALA A 145 -14.35 -7.36 -4.21
CA ALA A 145 -14.60 -5.98 -3.84
C ALA A 145 -13.29 -5.19 -3.95
N LEU A 146 -13.39 -3.92 -4.28
CA LEU A 146 -12.27 -2.98 -4.35
C LEU A 146 -12.35 -1.99 -3.19
N VAL A 147 -11.27 -1.89 -2.43
CA VAL A 147 -11.12 -0.89 -1.36
C VAL A 147 -9.98 0.06 -1.73
N ILE A 148 -10.27 1.34 -1.85
CA ILE A 148 -9.28 2.38 -2.11
C ILE A 148 -9.14 3.23 -0.85
N VAL A 149 -7.91 3.34 -0.32
CA VAL A 149 -7.63 4.07 0.91
C VAL A 149 -6.94 5.39 0.57
N ASP A 150 -7.67 6.45 0.80
CA ASP A 150 -7.27 7.87 0.82
C ASP A 150 -6.54 8.38 -0.44
N ILE A 151 -7.06 7.99 -1.62
CA ILE A 151 -6.62 8.47 -2.93
C ILE A 151 -7.81 8.50 -3.90
N THR A 152 -7.78 9.39 -4.89
CA THR A 152 -8.69 9.40 -6.04
C THR A 152 -7.92 9.75 -7.32
N PRO A 153 -8.40 9.36 -8.51
CA PRO A 153 -7.76 9.76 -9.76
C PRO A 153 -7.72 11.27 -10.01
N GLY A 154 -8.58 12.06 -9.35
CA GLY A 154 -8.58 13.52 -9.45
C GLY A 154 -7.46 14.21 -8.66
N LEU A 155 -6.66 13.44 -7.89
CA LEU A 155 -5.56 14.00 -7.12
C LEU A 155 -4.45 14.53 -8.03
N SER A 156 -3.95 15.73 -7.73
CA SER A 156 -2.76 16.32 -8.36
C SER A 156 -1.54 16.11 -7.47
N PRO A 157 -0.54 15.31 -7.88
CA PRO A 157 0.64 15.06 -7.06
C PRO A 157 1.38 16.33 -6.65
N ALA A 158 1.50 17.30 -7.55
CA ALA A 158 2.20 18.56 -7.26
C ALA A 158 1.48 19.39 -6.20
N ARG A 159 0.13 19.48 -6.29
CA ARG A 159 -0.68 20.28 -5.36
C ARG A 159 -0.95 19.56 -4.05
N ASP A 160 -1.30 18.27 -4.12
CA ASP A 160 -1.92 17.55 -3.02
C ASP A 160 -0.91 16.65 -2.27
N ALA A 161 0.25 16.33 -2.87
CA ALA A 161 1.23 15.39 -2.34
C ALA A 161 2.69 15.88 -2.41
N GLY A 162 2.94 17.18 -2.63
CA GLY A 162 4.27 17.73 -2.86
C GLY A 162 5.29 17.40 -1.76
N ALA A 163 4.93 17.59 -0.48
CA ALA A 163 5.81 17.29 0.66
C ALA A 163 6.15 15.79 0.76
N VAL A 164 5.18 14.91 0.49
CA VAL A 164 5.40 13.45 0.49
C VAL A 164 6.34 13.06 -0.66
N THR A 165 6.13 13.63 -1.85
CA THR A 165 6.98 13.39 -3.02
C THR A 165 8.43 13.85 -2.74
N GLU A 166 8.61 15.03 -2.16
CA GLU A 166 9.92 15.56 -1.78
C GLU A 166 10.60 14.71 -0.70
N PHE A 167 9.83 14.21 0.28
CA PHE A 167 10.35 13.31 1.29
C PHE A 167 10.88 12.01 0.67
N ILE A 168 10.09 11.36 -0.21
CA ILE A 168 10.42 10.08 -0.85
C ILE A 168 11.65 10.20 -1.75
N ARG A 169 11.78 11.31 -2.50
CA ARG A 169 12.84 11.50 -3.51
C ARG A 169 14.07 12.23 -3.00
N GLY A 170 14.01 12.84 -1.84
CA GLY A 170 15.05 13.72 -1.34
C GLY A 170 16.30 12.97 -0.87
N GLN A 171 16.54 12.95 0.42
CA GLN A 171 17.74 12.33 1.00
C GLN A 171 17.70 10.81 0.84
N ARG A 172 18.72 10.25 0.20
CA ARG A 172 18.83 8.82 -0.15
C ARG A 172 19.39 7.96 0.99
N SER A 173 20.28 8.52 1.81
CA SER A 173 20.96 7.77 2.86
C SER A 173 21.09 8.58 4.16
N PHE A 174 21.12 7.86 5.28
CA PHE A 174 21.10 8.38 6.64
C PHE A 174 22.21 7.77 7.47
N ALA A 175 22.71 8.49 8.48
CA ALA A 175 23.68 7.94 9.41
C ALA A 175 23.07 6.81 10.24
N ASP A 176 21.81 6.98 10.65
CA ASP A 176 21.04 6.02 11.46
C ASP A 176 19.53 6.20 11.30
N VAL A 177 18.76 5.39 12.01
CA VAL A 177 17.29 5.44 12.00
C VAL A 177 16.79 6.78 12.58
N ALA A 178 17.48 7.36 13.57
CA ALA A 178 17.04 8.58 14.21
C ALA A 178 17.06 9.77 13.23
N GLU A 179 18.12 9.90 12.41
CA GLU A 179 18.21 10.92 11.36
C GLU A 179 17.05 10.81 10.37
N ALA A 180 16.71 9.59 9.92
CA ALA A 180 15.61 9.37 8.99
C ALA A 180 14.24 9.69 9.61
N VAL A 181 14.06 9.35 10.90
CA VAL A 181 12.85 9.68 11.67
C VAL A 181 12.70 11.19 11.87
N ASP A 182 13.78 11.89 12.23
CA ASP A 182 13.78 13.34 12.39
C ASP A 182 13.39 14.05 11.08
N ARG A 183 13.91 13.55 9.95
CA ARG A 183 13.51 14.03 8.63
C ARG A 183 12.02 13.78 8.36
N ALA A 184 11.50 12.58 8.65
CA ALA A 184 10.08 12.27 8.46
C ALA A 184 9.18 13.21 9.25
N ILE A 185 9.53 13.51 10.50
CA ILE A 185 8.82 14.48 11.35
C ILE A 185 8.88 15.90 10.74
N ALA A 186 10.06 16.31 10.28
CA ALA A 186 10.24 17.64 9.67
C ALA A 186 9.40 17.84 8.40
N PHE A 187 9.16 16.76 7.65
CA PHE A 187 8.31 16.77 6.45
C PHE A 187 6.80 16.55 6.76
N GLY A 188 6.43 16.38 8.02
CA GLY A 188 5.04 16.17 8.42
C GLY A 188 4.49 14.77 8.05
N ILE A 189 5.36 13.78 7.82
CA ILE A 189 4.95 12.41 7.46
C ILE A 189 4.25 11.72 8.65
N GLY A 190 4.56 12.14 9.86
CA GLY A 190 3.94 11.68 11.10
C GLY A 190 4.57 12.33 12.31
N SER A 191 3.97 12.11 13.50
CA SER A 191 4.46 12.65 14.78
C SER A 191 4.77 11.57 15.82
N ASP A 192 4.26 10.37 15.66
CA ASP A 192 4.58 9.23 16.54
C ASP A 192 5.96 8.68 16.19
N ARG A 193 6.95 9.05 17.01
CA ARG A 193 8.34 8.65 16.82
C ARG A 193 8.51 7.12 16.87
N ALA A 194 7.75 6.40 17.68
CA ALA A 194 7.87 4.95 17.78
C ALA A 194 7.35 4.27 16.50
N ALA A 195 6.21 4.73 15.99
CA ALA A 195 5.66 4.25 14.72
C ALA A 195 6.60 4.58 13.54
N LEU A 196 7.15 5.80 13.49
CA LEU A 196 8.12 6.20 12.46
C LEU A 196 9.41 5.38 12.55
N THR A 197 9.93 5.12 13.76
CA THR A 197 11.12 4.27 13.97
C THR A 197 10.88 2.87 13.40
N ARG A 198 9.71 2.29 13.67
CA ARG A 198 9.31 1.00 13.09
C ARG A 198 9.29 1.07 11.55
N GLY A 199 8.55 2.02 10.98
CA GLY A 199 8.40 2.17 9.54
C GLY A 199 9.73 2.39 8.83
N VAL A 200 10.58 3.30 9.33
CA VAL A 200 11.93 3.55 8.81
C VAL A 200 12.79 2.30 8.89
N THR A 201 12.77 1.58 10.03
CA THR A 201 13.59 0.37 10.20
C THR A 201 13.21 -0.73 9.20
N LEU A 202 11.92 -0.88 8.91
CA LEU A 202 11.42 -1.88 7.95
C LEU A 202 11.58 -1.45 6.48
N ASN A 203 11.83 -0.16 6.24
CA ASN A 203 11.93 0.42 4.90
C ASN A 203 13.36 0.87 4.52
N THR A 204 14.34 0.55 5.36
CA THR A 204 15.75 0.84 5.10
C THR A 204 16.60 -0.43 5.15
N ARG A 205 17.76 -0.38 4.49
CA ARG A 205 18.81 -1.39 4.58
C ARG A 205 20.14 -0.74 4.87
N THR A 206 21.04 -1.49 5.51
CA THR A 206 22.41 -1.04 5.78
C THR A 206 23.27 -1.21 4.53
N ARG A 207 23.97 -0.16 4.13
CA ARG A 207 24.95 -0.13 3.05
C ARG A 207 26.30 -0.68 3.54
N ALA A 208 27.19 -0.95 2.59
CA ALA A 208 28.57 -1.40 2.89
C ALA A 208 29.38 -0.37 3.71
N ASP A 209 29.04 0.93 3.61
CA ASP A 209 29.68 2.01 4.38
C ASP A 209 29.05 2.22 5.78
N GLY A 210 28.13 1.35 6.19
CA GLY A 210 27.44 1.39 7.48
C GLY A 210 26.27 2.37 7.55
N ARG A 211 26.03 3.18 6.53
CA ARG A 211 24.88 4.08 6.46
C ARG A 211 23.60 3.30 6.09
N LEU A 212 22.45 3.87 6.44
CA LEU A 212 21.15 3.36 5.98
C LEU A 212 20.75 4.00 4.64
N GLU A 213 20.04 3.25 3.81
CA GLU A 213 19.40 3.76 2.60
C GLU A 213 18.00 3.19 2.47
N TRP A 214 17.12 3.92 1.76
CA TRP A 214 15.77 3.44 1.46
C TRP A 214 15.81 2.17 0.59
N THR A 215 14.89 1.23 0.85
CA THR A 215 14.73 0.01 0.02
C THR A 215 13.99 0.29 -1.28
N HIS A 216 13.19 1.35 -1.36
CA HIS A 216 12.44 1.67 -2.57
C HIS A 216 13.29 2.38 -3.62
N HIS A 217 13.12 2.00 -4.89
CA HIS A 217 13.87 2.55 -6.03
C HIS A 217 13.60 4.03 -6.26
N LEU A 218 12.41 4.54 -5.88
CA LEU A 218 12.03 5.93 -6.05
C LEU A 218 13.05 6.93 -5.48
N ALA A 219 13.71 6.58 -4.37
CA ALA A 219 14.77 7.41 -3.78
C ALA A 219 16.07 7.38 -4.59
N HIS A 220 16.24 6.44 -5.51
CA HIS A 220 17.46 6.21 -6.27
C HIS A 220 17.35 6.69 -7.73
N LEU A 221 16.19 7.15 -8.15
CA LEU A 221 15.99 7.71 -9.48
C LEU A 221 16.53 9.13 -9.56
N ASP A 222 17.23 9.45 -10.66
CA ASP A 222 17.82 10.79 -10.88
C ASP A 222 16.83 11.78 -11.50
N ALA A 223 15.72 11.28 -12.05
CA ALA A 223 14.66 12.07 -12.69
C ALA A 223 13.31 11.88 -12.00
N PRO A 224 12.30 12.73 -12.25
CA PRO A 224 10.94 12.54 -11.74
C PRO A 224 10.39 11.18 -12.17
N ALA A 225 10.23 10.24 -11.22
CA ALA A 225 9.72 8.87 -11.47
C ALA A 225 8.24 8.83 -11.87
N THR A 226 7.60 9.95 -12.04
CA THR A 226 6.18 10.07 -12.32
C THR A 226 5.92 10.79 -13.62
N GLY A 227 6.68 10.62 -14.68
CA GLY A 227 6.33 11.24 -15.97
C GLY A 227 5.95 12.74 -15.92
N ALA A 228 6.22 13.41 -14.82
CA ALA A 228 6.04 14.84 -14.68
C ALA A 228 7.11 15.50 -15.55
N ASP A 229 6.71 15.95 -16.71
CA ASP A 229 7.48 16.90 -17.50
C ASP A 229 7.55 18.20 -16.68
N PRO A 230 8.73 18.67 -16.25
CA PRO A 230 8.85 19.93 -15.53
C PRO A 230 8.38 21.15 -16.32
N ALA A 231 8.03 20.99 -17.59
CA ALA A 231 7.63 22.05 -18.50
C ALA A 231 6.17 21.99 -18.98
N GLY A 232 5.39 20.94 -18.63
CA GLY A 232 4.02 20.77 -19.13
C GLY A 232 3.21 19.80 -18.28
N GLU A 233 3.10 20.05 -16.99
CA GLU A 233 2.40 19.18 -16.05
C GLU A 233 0.93 19.04 -16.43
N ASP A 234 0.49 17.80 -16.73
CA ASP A 234 -0.91 17.42 -16.55
C ASP A 234 -1.23 17.54 -15.06
N PRO A 235 -2.09 18.49 -14.65
CA PRO A 235 -2.42 18.69 -13.24
C PRO A 235 -3.12 17.48 -12.63
N GLN A 236 -3.62 16.55 -13.45
CA GLN A 236 -4.34 15.32 -13.04
C GLN A 236 -3.84 14.09 -13.83
N PRO A 237 -2.60 13.64 -13.60
CA PRO A 237 -2.01 12.54 -14.39
C PRO A 237 -2.74 11.20 -14.22
N TYR A 238 -3.57 11.07 -13.17
CA TYR A 238 -4.34 9.87 -12.89
C TYR A 238 -5.78 9.92 -13.40
N ALA A 239 -6.23 11.05 -13.98
CA ALA A 239 -7.60 11.18 -14.48
C ALA A 239 -8.05 10.07 -15.45
N PRO A 240 -7.19 9.50 -16.32
CA PRO A 240 -7.56 8.36 -17.16
C PRO A 240 -8.06 7.13 -16.37
N ILE A 241 -7.68 6.96 -15.10
CA ILE A 241 -8.09 5.84 -14.25
C ILE A 241 -9.60 5.90 -13.91
N TRP A 242 -10.25 7.08 -14.01
CA TRP A 242 -11.70 7.18 -13.86
C TRP A 242 -12.44 6.25 -14.83
N ALA A 243 -12.01 6.21 -16.09
CA ALA A 243 -12.63 5.32 -17.08
C ALA A 243 -12.50 3.85 -16.71
N SER A 244 -11.37 3.43 -16.17
CA SER A 244 -11.15 2.07 -15.66
C SER A 244 -12.04 1.77 -14.45
N LEU A 245 -12.13 2.68 -13.48
CA LEU A 245 -12.98 2.52 -12.29
C LEU A 245 -14.47 2.37 -12.66
N GLN A 246 -14.94 3.07 -13.68
CA GLN A 246 -16.32 2.98 -14.17
C GLN A 246 -16.65 1.61 -14.79
N THR A 247 -15.64 0.82 -15.17
CA THR A 247 -15.84 -0.55 -15.66
C THR A 247 -15.82 -1.61 -14.56
N VAL A 248 -15.40 -1.27 -13.35
CA VAL A 248 -15.33 -2.21 -12.23
C VAL A 248 -16.75 -2.60 -11.81
N THR A 249 -17.03 -3.90 -11.88
CA THR A 249 -18.36 -4.46 -11.53
C THR A 249 -18.45 -4.90 -10.07
N ALA A 250 -17.31 -5.03 -9.38
CA ALA A 250 -17.26 -5.34 -7.96
C ALA A 250 -17.68 -4.12 -7.10
N PRO A 251 -18.23 -4.30 -5.89
CA PRO A 251 -18.46 -3.20 -4.97
C PRO A 251 -17.19 -2.40 -4.71
N ILE A 252 -17.28 -1.06 -4.76
CA ILE A 252 -16.16 -0.15 -4.53
C ILE A 252 -16.39 0.62 -3.23
N LEU A 253 -15.38 0.63 -2.36
CA LEU A 253 -15.32 1.42 -1.14
C LEU A 253 -14.12 2.38 -1.20
N LEU A 254 -14.38 3.69 -1.14
CA LEU A 254 -13.36 4.68 -0.79
C LEU A 254 -13.33 4.87 0.72
N VAL A 255 -12.21 4.59 1.36
CA VAL A 255 -11.95 4.98 2.75
C VAL A 255 -11.16 6.27 2.75
N ARG A 256 -11.80 7.36 3.16
CA ARG A 256 -11.21 8.69 3.27
C ARG A 256 -10.64 8.90 4.66
N ALA A 257 -9.42 9.37 4.76
CA ALA A 257 -8.84 9.83 6.02
C ALA A 257 -9.31 11.26 6.35
N SER A 258 -9.70 11.52 7.60
CA SER A 258 -10.18 12.87 7.99
C SER A 258 -9.11 13.96 7.87
N SER A 259 -7.83 13.58 7.89
CA SER A 259 -6.67 14.48 7.74
C SER A 259 -5.73 13.93 6.65
N GLY A 260 -6.31 13.38 5.57
CA GLY A 260 -5.58 12.76 4.50
C GLY A 260 -5.50 13.61 3.22
N MET A 261 -5.29 12.94 2.10
CA MET A 261 -5.13 13.59 0.79
C MET A 261 -6.47 13.80 0.05
N VAL A 262 -7.53 13.05 0.41
CA VAL A 262 -8.83 13.20 -0.24
C VAL A 262 -9.61 14.36 0.37
N SER A 263 -9.53 15.54 -0.25
CA SER A 263 -10.28 16.74 0.15
C SER A 263 -11.79 16.57 -0.10
N ASP A 264 -12.61 17.50 0.41
CA ASP A 264 -14.06 17.52 0.14
C ASP A 264 -14.37 17.68 -1.36
N ALA A 265 -13.53 18.43 -2.09
CA ALA A 265 -13.65 18.58 -3.54
C ALA A 265 -13.40 17.24 -4.27
N LEU A 266 -12.34 16.51 -3.91
CA LEU A 266 -12.05 15.19 -4.45
C LEU A 266 -13.12 14.15 -4.06
N ALA A 267 -13.65 14.21 -2.85
CA ALA A 267 -14.75 13.34 -2.41
C ALA A 267 -16.07 13.65 -3.16
N LYS A 268 -16.30 14.92 -3.53
CA LYS A 268 -17.44 15.32 -4.37
C LYS A 268 -17.25 14.78 -5.79
N GLU A 269 -16.08 14.99 -6.41
CA GLU A 269 -15.74 14.44 -7.73
C GLU A 269 -15.92 12.92 -7.76
N TRP A 270 -15.47 12.20 -6.72
CA TRP A 270 -15.66 10.76 -6.59
C TRP A 270 -17.14 10.35 -6.69
N ARG A 271 -18.05 11.05 -5.97
CA ARG A 271 -19.48 10.76 -6.01
C ARG A 271 -20.10 11.04 -7.38
N GLU A 272 -19.58 12.04 -8.10
CA GLU A 272 -20.02 12.38 -9.45
C GLU A 272 -19.57 11.33 -10.47
N GLN A 273 -18.33 10.83 -10.34
CA GLN A 273 -17.76 9.84 -11.25
C GLN A 273 -18.26 8.41 -10.98
N LEU A 274 -18.53 8.09 -9.71
CA LEU A 274 -18.87 6.74 -9.24
C LEU A 274 -20.05 6.81 -8.23
N PRO A 275 -21.28 7.09 -8.69
CA PRO A 275 -22.43 7.31 -7.81
C PRO A 275 -22.80 6.07 -6.96
N GLU A 276 -22.49 4.86 -7.44
CA GLU A 276 -22.77 3.60 -6.73
C GLU A 276 -21.69 3.22 -5.72
N ALA A 277 -20.51 3.88 -5.76
CA ALA A 277 -19.42 3.57 -4.84
C ALA A 277 -19.67 4.16 -3.46
N THR A 278 -19.36 3.39 -2.43
CA THR A 278 -19.47 3.84 -1.04
C THR A 278 -18.27 4.68 -0.63
N ILE A 279 -18.49 5.74 0.16
CA ILE A 279 -17.42 6.48 0.86
C ILE A 279 -17.62 6.27 2.36
N ARG A 280 -16.53 5.94 3.07
CA ARG A 280 -16.46 5.94 4.53
C ARG A 280 -15.32 6.85 4.98
N GLU A 281 -15.58 7.71 5.95
CA GLU A 281 -14.54 8.51 6.59
C GLU A 281 -14.04 7.80 7.84
N VAL A 282 -12.71 7.74 7.97
CA VAL A 282 -12.01 7.23 9.15
C VAL A 282 -11.13 8.34 9.71
N SER A 283 -11.21 8.57 11.02
CA SER A 283 -10.39 9.56 11.70
C SER A 283 -8.92 9.14 11.66
N GLY A 284 -8.07 10.00 11.13
CA GLY A 284 -6.63 9.77 11.04
C GLY A 284 -5.96 10.47 9.84
N PRO A 285 -4.64 10.34 9.74
CA PRO A 285 -3.84 10.87 8.64
C PRO A 285 -3.91 9.95 7.41
N HIS A 286 -3.22 10.33 6.34
CA HIS A 286 -3.13 9.58 5.08
C HIS A 286 -2.84 8.08 5.25
N ASN A 287 -1.91 7.70 6.13
CA ASN A 287 -1.53 6.30 6.38
C ASN A 287 -2.45 5.64 7.42
N LEU A 288 -3.74 5.52 7.14
CA LEU A 288 -4.74 4.92 8.05
C LEU A 288 -4.39 3.51 8.51
N HIS A 289 -3.78 2.70 7.65
CA HIS A 289 -3.39 1.31 7.93
C HIS A 289 -2.33 1.20 9.04
N GLU A 290 -1.56 2.28 9.28
CA GLU A 290 -0.59 2.37 10.38
C GLU A 290 -1.16 3.16 11.57
N ALA A 291 -1.87 4.26 11.32
CA ALA A 291 -2.30 5.21 12.36
C ALA A 291 -3.66 4.86 12.98
N ALA A 292 -4.57 4.25 12.25
CA ALA A 292 -5.91 3.87 12.69
C ALA A 292 -6.29 2.44 12.23
N PRO A 293 -5.43 1.43 12.51
CA PRO A 293 -5.57 0.09 11.94
C PRO A 293 -6.89 -0.58 12.31
N VAL A 294 -7.38 -0.41 13.53
CA VAL A 294 -8.64 -1.01 14.01
C VAL A 294 -9.83 -0.40 13.28
N ALA A 295 -9.89 0.93 13.19
CA ALA A 295 -11.00 1.62 12.51
C ALA A 295 -11.04 1.31 11.01
N LEU A 296 -9.87 1.19 10.36
CA LEU A 296 -9.77 0.74 8.98
C LEU A 296 -10.25 -0.72 8.84
N ALA A 297 -9.85 -1.60 9.76
CA ALA A 297 -10.28 -3.01 9.74
C ALA A 297 -11.79 -3.14 9.90
N GLU A 298 -12.42 -2.37 10.78
CA GLU A 298 -13.88 -2.32 10.94
C GLU A 298 -14.59 -1.86 9.66
N ALA A 299 -14.05 -0.84 8.99
CA ALA A 299 -14.60 -0.37 7.72
C ALA A 299 -14.55 -1.44 6.62
N VAL A 300 -13.44 -2.18 6.55
CA VAL A 300 -13.20 -3.23 5.55
C VAL A 300 -13.91 -4.53 5.90
N ALA A 301 -14.00 -4.91 7.18
CA ALA A 301 -14.63 -6.15 7.62
C ALA A 301 -16.10 -6.26 7.17
N SER A 302 -16.84 -5.14 7.19
CA SER A 302 -18.21 -5.11 6.69
C SER A 302 -18.32 -5.46 5.20
N LEU A 303 -17.35 -5.03 4.40
CA LEU A 303 -17.32 -5.33 2.96
C LEU A 303 -16.88 -6.78 2.70
N LEU A 304 -15.93 -7.29 3.49
CA LEU A 304 -15.53 -8.70 3.42
C LEU A 304 -16.68 -9.67 3.72
N ALA A 305 -17.56 -9.30 4.67
CA ALA A 305 -18.71 -10.12 5.05
C ALA A 305 -19.83 -10.12 4.01
N THR A 306 -19.99 -9.03 3.26
CA THR A 306 -21.08 -8.83 2.30
C THR A 306 -20.68 -9.07 0.85
N ALA A 307 -19.39 -9.11 0.55
CA ALA A 307 -18.90 -9.36 -0.81
C ALA A 307 -19.37 -10.76 -1.28
N PRO A 308 -20.16 -10.86 -2.37
CA PRO A 308 -20.70 -12.14 -2.82
C PRO A 308 -19.57 -13.08 -3.24
N ASP A 309 -19.70 -14.36 -2.88
CA ASP A 309 -18.92 -15.40 -3.52
C ASP A 309 -19.41 -15.47 -4.98
N ARG A 310 -18.62 -15.01 -5.91
CA ARG A 310 -18.94 -15.16 -7.34
C ARG A 310 -18.68 -16.63 -7.69
N THR A 311 -19.77 -17.39 -7.83
CA THR A 311 -19.77 -18.79 -8.35
C THR A 311 -19.52 -18.80 -9.85
#